data_1957307988dd4a4cbdd1de87a16c36b4
#
_entry.id   1957307988dd4a4cbdd1de87a16c36b4
#
_cell.length_a   1.000
_cell.length_b   1.000
_cell.length_c   1.000
_cell.angle_alpha   90.00
_cell.angle_beta   90.00
_cell.angle_gamma   90.00
#
_symmetry.space_group_name_H-M   'P 1'
#
loop_
_entity.id
_entity.type
_entity.pdbx_description
1 polymer ?
#
loop_
_entity_poly.entity_id
_entity_poly.type
_entity_poly.pdbx_seq_one_letter_code
_entity_poly.pdbx_strand_id
1 'polypeptide(L)'
;MSPTAYKILTRGEWESLNAEGAFAGAPVDLADGYIHLSAPDQVAETAAKHFAGRDDLVLVEVDLAKLQGVKWEPSRGGQLFPHVYGPLPLAAVVRADPLK
;
A
#
# COMPACT_ATOMS: atom_id res chain seq x y z
N MET A 1 19.18 -7.27 3.23
CA MET A 1 17.74 -7.29 3.48
C MET A 1 17.11 -6.06 2.87
N SER A 2 16.11 -6.22 2.02
CA SER A 2 15.47 -5.09 1.36
C SER A 2 14.44 -4.44 2.28
N PRO A 3 14.29 -3.11 2.23
CA PRO A 3 13.23 -2.45 2.97
C PRO A 3 11.87 -2.84 2.41
N THR A 4 10.88 -2.96 3.29
CA THR A 4 9.52 -3.27 2.91
C THR A 4 8.57 -2.20 3.44
N ALA A 5 7.40 -2.10 2.80
CA ALA A 5 6.32 -1.24 3.24
C ALA A 5 5.01 -1.98 3.02
N TYR A 6 3.91 -1.37 3.43
CA TYR A 6 2.62 -2.04 3.46
C TYR A 6 1.58 -1.22 2.72
N LYS A 7 0.67 -1.92 2.05
CA LYS A 7 -0.52 -1.33 1.47
C LYS A 7 -1.74 -2.06 2.03
N ILE A 8 -2.73 -1.31 2.49
CA ILE A 8 -4.00 -1.88 2.90
C ILE A 8 -4.94 -1.83 1.71
N LEU A 9 -5.39 -2.99 1.26
CA LEU A 9 -6.32 -3.11 0.13
C LEU A 9 -7.63 -3.72 0.62
N THR A 10 -8.72 -3.40 -0.07
CA THR A 10 -9.93 -4.19 0.08
C THR A 10 -9.70 -5.56 -0.57
N ARG A 11 -10.52 -6.54 -0.23
CA ARG A 11 -10.40 -7.86 -0.83
C ARG A 11 -10.56 -7.78 -2.35
N GLY A 12 -11.48 -6.96 -2.83
CA GLY A 12 -11.68 -6.77 -4.27
C GLY A 12 -10.46 -6.19 -4.95
N GLU A 13 -9.81 -5.20 -4.31
CA GLU A 13 -8.58 -4.63 -4.86
C GLU A 13 -7.46 -5.65 -4.91
N TRP A 14 -7.33 -6.48 -3.86
CA TRP A 14 -6.33 -7.54 -3.82
C TRP A 14 -6.57 -8.57 -4.92
N GLU A 15 -7.83 -8.95 -5.15
CA GLU A 15 -8.18 -9.87 -6.23
C GLU A 15 -7.84 -9.29 -7.59
N SER A 16 -8.11 -8.01 -7.79
CA SER A 16 -7.76 -7.33 -9.05
C SER A 16 -6.25 -7.31 -9.28
N LEU A 17 -5.47 -7.04 -8.21
CA LEU A 17 -4.01 -7.07 -8.30
C LEU A 17 -3.52 -8.43 -8.77
N ASN A 18 -4.08 -9.51 -8.21
CA ASN A 18 -3.68 -10.86 -8.59
C ASN A 18 -4.08 -11.18 -10.03
N ALA A 19 -5.27 -10.77 -10.44
CA ALA A 19 -5.78 -11.06 -11.77
C ALA A 19 -5.03 -10.29 -12.85
N GLU A 20 -4.66 -9.03 -12.57
CA GLU A 20 -4.06 -8.17 -13.57
C GLU A 20 -2.54 -8.12 -13.49
N GLY A 21 -1.97 -8.59 -12.40
CA GLY A 21 -0.52 -8.59 -12.19
C GLY A 21 0.03 -7.24 -11.73
N ALA A 22 -0.80 -6.22 -11.59
CA ALA A 22 -0.41 -4.92 -11.13
C ALA A 22 -1.63 -4.17 -10.61
N PHE A 23 -1.38 -3.20 -9.72
CA PHE A 23 -2.42 -2.38 -9.10
C PHE A 23 -2.13 -0.92 -9.42
N ALA A 24 -3.07 -0.25 -10.08
CA ALA A 24 -2.88 1.13 -10.52
C ALA A 24 -3.11 2.16 -9.41
N GLY A 25 -3.84 1.78 -8.37
CA GLY A 25 -4.12 2.66 -7.25
C GLY A 25 -5.58 2.61 -6.83
N ALA A 26 -5.82 2.85 -5.54
CA ALA A 26 -7.16 3.05 -5.01
C ALA A 26 -7.65 4.45 -5.44
N PRO A 27 -8.94 4.76 -5.24
CA PRO A 27 -9.45 6.09 -5.65
C PRO A 27 -8.63 7.27 -5.10
N VAL A 28 -8.20 7.20 -3.83
CA VAL A 28 -7.40 8.27 -3.24
C VAL A 28 -6.02 8.34 -3.89
N ASP A 29 -5.44 7.19 -4.25
CA ASP A 29 -4.14 7.15 -4.92
C ASP A 29 -4.23 7.81 -6.29
N LEU A 30 -5.27 7.46 -7.04
CA LEU A 30 -5.46 8.03 -8.38
C LEU A 30 -5.70 9.53 -8.33
N ALA A 31 -6.42 10.00 -7.31
CA ALA A 31 -6.66 11.43 -7.14
C ALA A 31 -5.38 12.20 -6.83
N ASP A 32 -4.48 11.59 -6.05
CA ASP A 32 -3.25 12.24 -5.62
C ASP A 32 -2.09 12.02 -6.59
N GLY A 33 -2.20 11.06 -7.49
CA GLY A 33 -1.17 10.81 -8.50
C GLY A 33 -0.06 9.86 -8.08
N TYR A 34 -0.22 9.17 -6.94
CA TYR A 34 0.75 8.18 -6.46
C TYR A 34 0.06 7.20 -5.51
N ILE A 35 0.65 6.01 -5.37
CA ILE A 35 0.12 5.00 -4.45
C ILE A 35 0.68 5.26 -3.06
N HIS A 36 -0.21 5.32 -2.07
CA HIS A 36 0.17 5.55 -0.67
C HIS A 36 0.51 4.23 -0.02
N LEU A 37 1.71 4.13 0.55
CA LEU A 37 2.12 3.00 1.35
C LEU A 37 2.35 3.46 2.79
N SER A 38 2.53 2.49 3.69
CA SER A 38 2.84 2.76 5.10
C SER A 38 4.09 1.99 5.49
N ALA A 39 4.96 2.63 6.27
CA ALA A 39 6.05 1.93 6.92
C ALA A 39 5.46 0.98 7.98
N PRO A 40 6.23 -0.03 8.44
CA PRO A 40 5.69 -1.00 9.41
C PRO A 40 5.07 -0.36 10.65
N ASP A 41 5.67 0.72 11.16
CA ASP A 41 5.18 1.39 12.36
C ASP A 41 4.03 2.35 12.09
N GLN A 42 3.61 2.52 10.84
CA GLN A 42 2.53 3.42 10.46
C GLN A 42 1.23 2.69 10.16
N VAL A 43 1.28 1.37 10.00
CA VAL A 43 0.13 0.57 9.53
C VAL A 43 -1.07 0.71 10.45
N ALA A 44 -0.87 0.57 11.77
CA ALA A 44 -1.98 0.59 12.72
C ALA A 44 -2.71 1.93 12.70
N GLU A 45 -1.98 3.03 12.62
CA GLU A 45 -2.58 4.36 12.56
C GLU A 45 -3.33 4.56 11.25
N THR A 46 -2.76 4.12 10.14
CA THR A 46 -3.41 4.23 8.84
C THR A 46 -4.72 3.44 8.83
N ALA A 47 -4.70 2.22 9.37
CA ALA A 47 -5.89 1.40 9.44
C ALA A 47 -6.97 2.05 10.29
N ALA A 48 -6.60 2.61 11.44
CA ALA A 48 -7.54 3.24 12.34
C ALA A 48 -8.17 4.50 11.72
N LYS A 49 -7.39 5.27 10.97
CA LYS A 49 -7.88 6.54 10.40
C LYS A 49 -8.71 6.36 9.15
N HIS A 50 -8.35 5.42 8.30
CA HIS A 50 -8.96 5.34 6.97
C HIS A 50 -9.82 4.11 6.74
N PHE A 51 -9.69 3.08 7.57
CA PHE A 51 -10.35 1.80 7.36
C PHE A 51 -11.09 1.28 8.58
N ALA A 52 -11.34 2.15 9.55
CA ALA A 52 -12.05 1.73 10.77
C ALA A 52 -13.41 1.15 10.43
N GLY A 53 -13.76 0.05 11.08
CA GLY A 53 -15.07 -0.58 10.90
C GLY A 53 -15.17 -1.49 9.69
N ARG A 54 -14.10 -1.65 8.91
CA ARG A 54 -14.12 -2.55 7.76
C ARG A 54 -13.53 -3.90 8.13
N ASP A 55 -14.07 -4.95 7.55
CA ASP A 55 -13.61 -6.32 7.78
C ASP A 55 -13.18 -7.04 6.49
N ASP A 56 -13.15 -6.31 5.37
CA ASP A 56 -12.80 -6.86 4.06
C ASP A 56 -11.41 -6.42 3.62
N LEU A 57 -10.49 -6.28 4.57
CA LEU A 57 -9.17 -5.71 4.28
C LEU A 57 -8.08 -6.77 4.21
N VAL A 58 -7.10 -6.50 3.36
CA VAL A 58 -5.90 -7.33 3.19
C VAL A 58 -4.69 -6.43 3.40
N LEU A 59 -3.77 -6.87 4.26
CA LEU A 59 -2.50 -6.19 4.48
C LEU A 59 -1.47 -6.80 3.55
N VAL A 60 -0.96 -5.99 2.62
CA VAL A 60 -0.02 -6.43 1.60
C VAL A 60 1.35 -5.86 1.90
N GLU A 61 2.34 -6.72 2.09
CA GLU A 61 3.72 -6.32 2.29
C GLU A 61 4.43 -6.31 0.95
N VAL A 62 5.12 -5.21 0.63
CA VAL A 62 5.81 -5.07 -0.65
C VAL A 62 7.29 -4.78 -0.42
N ASP A 63 8.12 -5.32 -1.33
CA ASP A 63 9.56 -5.08 -1.32
C ASP A 63 9.84 -3.80 -2.10
N LEU A 64 10.28 -2.76 -1.39
CA LEU A 64 10.53 -1.46 -2.01
C LEU A 64 11.64 -1.51 -3.06
N ALA A 65 12.56 -2.47 -2.93
CA ALA A 65 13.64 -2.62 -3.91
C ALA A 65 13.13 -3.08 -5.28
N LYS A 66 11.92 -3.65 -5.33
CA LYS A 66 11.32 -4.10 -6.59
C LYS A 66 10.36 -3.09 -7.18
N LEU A 67 10.26 -1.90 -6.58
CA LEU A 67 9.40 -0.84 -7.07
C LEU A 67 10.23 0.24 -7.72
N GLN A 68 9.63 0.91 -8.71
CA GLN A 68 10.24 2.09 -9.32
C GLN A 68 9.49 3.32 -8.84
N GLY A 69 10.21 4.43 -8.69
CA GLY A 69 9.58 5.70 -8.37
C GLY A 69 9.11 5.82 -6.93
N VAL A 70 9.73 5.10 -5.99
CA VAL A 70 9.41 5.25 -4.57
C VAL A 70 10.04 6.52 -4.03
N LYS A 71 9.21 7.34 -3.36
CA LYS A 71 9.69 8.54 -2.67
C LYS A 71 9.09 8.58 -1.27
N TRP A 72 9.93 8.93 -0.30
CA TRP A 72 9.47 9.16 1.07
C TRP A 72 9.14 10.63 1.19
N GLU A 73 7.87 10.93 1.39
CA GLU A 73 7.38 12.30 1.36
C GLU A 73 6.54 12.61 2.58
N PRO A 74 6.54 13.88 3.06
CA PRO A 74 5.69 14.25 4.19
C PRO A 74 4.21 14.05 3.88
N SER A 75 3.49 13.53 4.86
CA SER A 75 2.06 13.37 4.79
C SER A 75 1.48 13.73 6.15
N ARG A 76 0.48 13.02 6.62
CA ARG A 76 -0.19 13.35 7.87
C ARG A 76 0.81 13.59 9.01
N GLY A 77 0.64 14.70 9.73
CA GLY A 77 1.47 15.02 10.88
C GLY A 77 2.93 15.30 10.56
N GLY A 78 3.26 15.48 9.29
CA GLY A 78 4.63 15.74 8.87
C GLY A 78 5.52 14.51 8.79
N GLN A 79 5.01 13.33 9.09
CA GLN A 79 5.76 12.09 8.96
C GLN A 79 5.98 11.72 7.50
N LEU A 80 7.12 11.08 7.22
CA LEU A 80 7.41 10.61 5.87
C LEU A 80 6.72 9.28 5.63
N PHE A 81 5.99 9.19 4.52
CA PHE A 81 5.35 7.97 4.08
C PHE A 81 5.92 7.59 2.71
N PRO A 82 6.10 6.30 2.43
CA PRO A 82 6.55 5.90 1.09
C PRO A 82 5.41 6.04 0.08
N HIS A 83 5.68 6.74 -1.01
CA HIS A 83 4.74 6.93 -2.11
C HIS A 83 5.33 6.32 -3.37
N VAL A 84 4.50 5.60 -4.13
CA VAL A 84 4.94 4.96 -5.37
C VAL A 84 4.35 5.71 -6.56
N TYR A 85 5.22 6.23 -7.41
CA TYR A 85 4.80 6.94 -8.62
C TYR A 85 4.79 5.95 -9.79
N GLY A 86 3.75 5.13 -9.83
CA GLY A 86 3.57 4.12 -10.84
C GLY A 86 2.75 2.96 -10.30
N PRO A 87 2.46 1.96 -11.12
CA PRO A 87 1.68 0.81 -10.66
C PRO A 87 2.48 -0.04 -9.67
N LEU A 88 1.75 -0.73 -8.79
CA LEU A 88 2.32 -1.66 -7.83
C LEU A 88 2.27 -3.06 -8.45
N PRO A 89 3.43 -3.63 -8.83
CA PRO A 89 3.42 -4.93 -9.50
C PRO A 89 3.26 -6.07 -8.50
N LEU A 90 2.55 -7.11 -8.92
CA LEU A 90 2.39 -8.31 -8.09
C LEU A 90 3.75 -8.91 -7.73
N ALA A 91 4.73 -8.81 -8.63
CA ALA A 91 6.08 -9.33 -8.38
C ALA A 91 6.77 -8.71 -7.17
N ALA A 92 6.35 -7.52 -6.74
CA ALA A 92 6.92 -6.86 -5.56
C ALA A 92 6.27 -7.31 -4.25
N VAL A 93 5.18 -8.06 -4.32
CA VAL A 93 4.46 -8.51 -3.11
C VAL A 93 5.26 -9.61 -2.42
N VAL A 94 5.56 -9.41 -1.15
CA VAL A 94 6.26 -10.39 -0.32
C VAL A 94 5.26 -11.34 0.31
N ARG A 95 4.17 -10.78 0.85
CA ARG A 95 3.11 -11.56 1.47
C ARG A 95 1.85 -10.72 1.57
N ALA A 96 0.72 -11.39 1.77
CA ALA A 96 -0.56 -10.74 1.98
C ALA A 96 -1.34 -11.55 3.00
N ASP A 97 -1.93 -10.86 3.98
CA ASP A 97 -2.68 -11.50 5.05
C ASP A 97 -3.96 -10.69 5.31
N PRO A 98 -5.03 -11.35 5.79
CA PRO A 98 -6.20 -10.60 6.22
C PRO A 98 -5.82 -9.62 7.34
N LEU A 99 -6.32 -8.42 7.25
CA LEU A 99 -6.11 -7.41 8.28
C LEU A 99 -7.29 -7.43 9.23
N LYS A 100 -7.01 -7.67 10.49
CA LYS A 100 -8.05 -7.76 11.53
C LYS A 100 -7.99 -6.58 12.47
#